data_e91b28c94efef521dde1a54b5ffc71e5
#
_entry.id   e91b28c94efef521dde1a54b5ffc71e5
#
_cell.length_a   1.000
_cell.length_b   1.000
_cell.length_c   1.000
_cell.angle_alpha   90.00
_cell.angle_beta   90.00
_cell.angle_gamma   90.00
#
_symmetry.space_group_name_H-M   'P 1'
#
loop_
_entity.id
_entity.type
_entity.pdbx_description
1 polymer ?
#
loop_
_entity_poly.entity_id
_entity_poly.type
_entity_poly.pdbx_seq_one_letter_code
_entity_poly.pdbx_strand_id
1 'polypeptide(L)'
;MTGSTYQAWLNKDREWIGAYCSRTRRSSLTKVVPLTLLLTALVLGGMGLLNGGGVPGLVAGVIGGLVFGLVVCGIYLAILMANLTPARYTRKLEQSVRELSMDETEREQLGKEMLAALEGGAGVLSYQMVGPNSKGTPARVILTPHYILQEGSTPYAVLVRLRDIAEIRTGSERKITTTHGGSSKTHHYFTLYSIGFYRKDRFERGLDGNDLPDCAMGFFQEELRDDVVKRMEDGGLRVASGE
;
A
#
# COMPACT_ATOMS: atom_id res chain seq x y z
N MET A 1 -10.98 25.27 -21.39
CA MET A 1 -9.70 24.65 -20.96
C MET A 1 -9.98 23.17 -20.75
N THR A 2 -9.74 22.35 -21.74
CA THR A 2 -9.77 20.90 -21.63
C THR A 2 -8.59 20.52 -20.74
N GLY A 3 -8.87 20.10 -19.51
CA GLY A 3 -7.82 19.61 -18.61
C GLY A 3 -7.06 18.45 -19.27
N SER A 4 -5.75 18.42 -19.06
CA SER A 4 -4.87 17.35 -19.51
C SER A 4 -5.42 15.97 -19.07
N THR A 5 -5.39 14.98 -19.96
CA THR A 5 -5.83 13.61 -19.64
C THR A 5 -4.99 13.01 -18.52
N TYR A 6 -3.73 13.39 -18.44
CA TYR A 6 -2.85 13.03 -17.33
C TYR A 6 -3.38 13.55 -15.98
N GLN A 7 -3.81 14.82 -15.91
CA GLN A 7 -4.39 15.38 -14.69
C GLN A 7 -5.74 14.74 -14.34
N ALA A 8 -6.55 14.40 -15.33
CA ALA A 8 -7.80 13.70 -15.11
C ALA A 8 -7.57 12.30 -14.50
N TRP A 9 -6.57 11.57 -14.98
CA TRP A 9 -6.15 10.31 -14.38
C TRP A 9 -5.69 10.48 -12.93
N LEU A 10 -4.78 11.43 -12.64
CA LEU A 10 -4.30 11.70 -11.28
C LEU A 10 -5.43 12.07 -10.31
N ASN A 11 -6.44 12.80 -10.81
CA ASN A 11 -7.61 13.13 -9.98
C ASN A 11 -8.45 11.88 -9.67
N LYS A 12 -8.68 11.01 -10.66
CA LYS A 12 -9.40 9.74 -10.47
C LYS A 12 -8.67 8.81 -9.51
N ASP A 13 -7.33 8.80 -9.58
CA ASP A 13 -6.50 8.08 -8.62
C ASP A 13 -6.61 8.65 -7.21
N ARG A 14 -6.55 9.97 -7.09
CA ARG A 14 -6.72 10.67 -5.80
C ARG A 14 -8.09 10.42 -5.17
N GLU A 15 -9.14 10.34 -5.97
CA GLU A 15 -10.49 9.99 -5.51
C GLU A 15 -10.55 8.56 -4.98
N TRP A 16 -9.97 7.60 -5.71
CA TRP A 16 -9.92 6.20 -5.30
C TRP A 16 -9.21 6.01 -3.96
N ILE A 17 -8.00 6.57 -3.80
CA ILE A 17 -7.27 6.47 -2.54
C ILE A 17 -7.91 7.33 -1.43
N GLY A 18 -8.53 8.45 -1.79
CA GLY A 18 -9.28 9.31 -0.88
C GLY A 18 -10.47 8.60 -0.24
N ALA A 19 -11.17 7.78 -0.98
CA ALA A 19 -12.26 6.96 -0.47
C ALA A 19 -11.76 5.95 0.59
N TYR A 20 -10.61 5.33 0.36
CA TYR A 20 -9.96 4.47 1.35
C TYR A 20 -9.52 5.24 2.60
N CYS A 21 -8.82 6.36 2.43
CA CYS A 21 -8.38 7.20 3.55
C CYS A 21 -9.55 7.66 4.42
N SER A 22 -10.64 8.10 3.79
CA SER A 22 -11.84 8.55 4.48
C SER A 22 -12.52 7.43 5.26
N ARG A 23 -12.65 6.24 4.65
CA ARG A 23 -13.22 5.05 5.29
C ARG A 23 -12.41 4.63 6.52
N THR A 24 -11.08 4.59 6.39
CA THR A 24 -10.19 4.21 7.49
C THR A 24 -10.23 5.22 8.62
N ARG A 25 -10.21 6.52 8.33
CA ARG A 25 -10.35 7.58 9.33
C ARG A 25 -11.69 7.47 10.08
N ARG A 26 -12.79 7.30 9.34
CA ARG A 26 -14.11 7.13 9.94
C ARG A 26 -14.17 5.89 10.83
N SER A 27 -13.64 4.77 10.37
CA SER A 27 -13.58 3.53 11.16
C SER A 27 -12.75 3.71 12.44
N SER A 28 -11.64 4.42 12.38
CA SER A 28 -10.81 4.72 13.56
C SER A 28 -11.55 5.59 14.56
N LEU A 29 -12.21 6.64 14.12
CA LEU A 29 -12.99 7.53 14.98
C LEU A 29 -14.21 6.84 15.61
N THR A 30 -14.90 5.98 14.86
CA THR A 30 -16.16 5.37 15.34
C THR A 30 -15.97 4.06 16.08
N LYS A 31 -14.86 3.36 15.89
CA LYS A 31 -14.61 2.04 16.51
C LYS A 31 -13.41 2.05 17.44
N VAL A 32 -12.23 2.49 16.94
CA VAL A 32 -10.98 2.39 17.72
C VAL A 32 -10.98 3.36 18.90
N VAL A 33 -11.35 4.62 18.66
CA VAL A 33 -11.35 5.64 19.72
C VAL A 33 -12.33 5.28 20.87
N PRO A 34 -13.62 4.98 20.63
CA PRO A 34 -14.53 4.60 21.71
C PRO A 34 -14.09 3.33 22.44
N LEU A 35 -13.59 2.33 21.71
CA LEU A 35 -13.11 1.10 22.34
C LEU A 35 -11.89 1.34 23.24
N THR A 36 -10.94 2.17 22.80
CA THR A 36 -9.76 2.53 23.60
C THR A 36 -10.18 3.28 24.88
N LEU A 37 -11.08 4.26 24.77
CA LEU A 37 -11.58 5.01 25.92
C LEU A 37 -12.31 4.08 26.91
N LEU A 38 -13.15 3.18 26.41
CA LEU A 38 -13.84 2.21 27.26
C LEU A 38 -12.86 1.29 27.98
N LEU A 39 -11.87 0.72 27.27
CA LEU A 39 -10.89 -0.18 27.86
C LEU A 39 -10.03 0.52 28.92
N THR A 40 -9.54 1.72 28.65
CA THR A 40 -8.72 2.48 29.61
C THR A 40 -9.53 2.87 30.86
N ALA A 41 -10.78 3.26 30.68
CA ALA A 41 -11.69 3.56 31.80
C ALA A 41 -11.98 2.32 32.67
N LEU A 42 -12.25 1.17 32.04
CA LEU A 42 -12.48 -0.09 32.76
C LEU A 42 -11.26 -0.59 33.52
N VAL A 43 -10.07 -0.54 32.89
CA VAL A 43 -8.84 -1.02 33.50
C VAL A 43 -8.48 -0.14 34.71
N LEU A 44 -8.39 1.18 34.54
CA LEU A 44 -8.01 2.08 35.63
C LEU A 44 -9.10 2.21 36.69
N GLY A 45 -10.39 2.15 36.32
CA GLY A 45 -11.47 2.08 37.27
C GLY A 45 -11.43 0.81 38.10
N GLY A 46 -11.22 -0.34 37.47
CA GLY A 46 -11.05 -1.62 38.16
C GLY A 46 -9.85 -1.63 39.11
N MET A 47 -8.71 -1.08 38.68
CA MET A 47 -7.53 -0.93 39.56
C MET A 47 -7.83 -0.02 40.78
N GLY A 48 -8.55 1.09 40.57
CA GLY A 48 -8.98 1.99 41.65
C GLY A 48 -9.86 1.30 42.69
N LEU A 49 -10.74 0.42 42.23
CA LEU A 49 -11.60 -0.39 43.12
C LEU A 49 -10.79 -1.44 43.88
N LEU A 50 -9.94 -2.18 43.21
CA LEU A 50 -9.14 -3.29 43.78
C LEU A 50 -8.09 -2.80 44.79
N ASN A 51 -7.57 -1.60 44.64
CA ASN A 51 -6.62 -0.98 45.59
C ASN A 51 -7.27 -0.46 46.89
N GLY A 52 -8.50 -0.88 47.19
CA GLY A 52 -9.18 -0.54 48.44
C GLY A 52 -9.83 0.85 48.45
N GLY A 53 -9.87 1.56 47.31
CA GLY A 53 -10.45 2.90 47.20
C GLY A 53 -11.96 2.94 47.18
N GLY A 54 -12.64 1.78 47.15
CA GLY A 54 -14.08 1.70 47.07
C GLY A 54 -14.68 2.48 45.90
N VAL A 55 -15.88 3.03 46.09
CA VAL A 55 -16.56 3.83 45.06
C VAL A 55 -15.76 5.09 44.65
N PRO A 56 -15.16 5.86 45.56
CA PRO A 56 -14.31 7.00 45.16
C PRO A 56 -13.08 6.59 44.33
N GLY A 57 -12.43 5.47 44.66
CA GLY A 57 -11.31 4.93 43.89
C GLY A 57 -11.75 4.50 42.48
N LEU A 58 -12.92 3.88 42.33
CA LEU A 58 -13.49 3.54 41.03
C LEU A 58 -13.70 4.80 40.19
N VAL A 59 -14.36 5.83 40.74
CA VAL A 59 -14.65 7.08 40.01
C VAL A 59 -13.37 7.79 39.57
N ALA A 60 -12.41 7.93 40.48
CA ALA A 60 -11.13 8.53 40.17
C ALA A 60 -10.38 7.73 39.08
N GLY A 61 -10.40 6.40 39.15
CA GLY A 61 -9.81 5.52 38.16
C GLY A 61 -10.47 5.64 36.79
N VAL A 62 -11.81 5.72 36.72
CA VAL A 62 -12.53 5.92 35.46
C VAL A 62 -12.17 7.27 34.84
N ILE A 63 -12.17 8.35 35.61
CA ILE A 63 -11.79 9.69 35.12
C ILE A 63 -10.35 9.68 34.61
N GLY A 64 -9.43 9.14 35.41
CA GLY A 64 -8.01 8.99 35.00
C GLY A 64 -7.86 8.15 33.73
N GLY A 65 -8.64 7.07 33.61
CA GLY A 65 -8.67 6.20 32.41
C GLY A 65 -9.15 6.94 31.17
N LEU A 66 -10.17 7.75 31.29
CA LEU A 66 -10.68 8.57 30.17
C LEU A 66 -9.66 9.62 29.74
N VAL A 67 -9.02 10.32 30.69
CA VAL A 67 -7.99 11.32 30.38
C VAL A 67 -6.79 10.66 29.70
N PHE A 68 -6.28 9.56 30.25
CA PHE A 68 -5.20 8.80 29.66
C PHE A 68 -5.57 8.27 28.25
N GLY A 69 -6.77 7.70 28.12
CA GLY A 69 -7.29 7.23 26.84
C GLY A 69 -7.39 8.33 25.79
N LEU A 70 -7.80 9.55 26.17
CA LEU A 70 -7.83 10.70 25.26
C LEU A 70 -6.44 11.07 24.76
N VAL A 71 -5.41 11.06 25.62
CA VAL A 71 -4.03 11.32 25.21
C VAL A 71 -3.55 10.26 24.23
N VAL A 72 -3.77 8.98 24.53
CA VAL A 72 -3.39 7.87 23.65
C VAL A 72 -4.11 7.97 22.29
N CYS A 73 -5.42 8.23 22.31
CA CYS A 73 -6.20 8.43 21.08
C CYS A 73 -5.72 9.65 20.30
N GLY A 74 -5.35 10.75 20.96
CA GLY A 74 -4.81 11.95 20.31
C GLY A 74 -3.52 11.65 19.57
N ILE A 75 -2.57 10.96 20.19
CA ILE A 75 -1.32 10.56 19.56
C ILE A 75 -1.60 9.61 18.39
N TYR A 76 -2.44 8.60 18.59
CA TYR A 76 -2.83 7.65 17.55
C TYR A 76 -3.45 8.38 16.34
N LEU A 77 -4.40 9.28 16.56
CA LEU A 77 -5.06 10.03 15.49
C LEU A 77 -4.07 10.97 14.77
N ALA A 78 -3.16 11.62 15.48
CA ALA A 78 -2.14 12.47 14.87
C ALA A 78 -1.25 11.68 13.90
N ILE A 79 -0.78 10.50 14.31
CA ILE A 79 0.00 9.59 13.46
C ILE A 79 -0.83 9.09 12.27
N LEU A 80 -2.08 8.68 12.53
CA LEU A 80 -2.98 8.18 11.50
C LEU A 80 -3.27 9.26 10.43
N MET A 81 -3.60 10.48 10.85
CA MET A 81 -3.92 11.58 9.93
C MET A 81 -2.72 11.99 9.10
N ALA A 82 -1.50 11.99 9.67
CA ALA A 82 -0.27 12.27 8.94
C ALA A 82 0.01 11.21 7.86
N ASN A 83 -0.30 9.93 8.13
CA ASN A 83 -0.02 8.83 7.23
C ASN A 83 -1.12 8.57 6.18
N LEU A 84 -2.39 8.81 6.52
CA LEU A 84 -3.54 8.60 5.65
C LEU A 84 -3.95 9.88 4.91
N THR A 85 -3.02 10.49 4.17
CA THR A 85 -3.32 11.64 3.31
C THR A 85 -3.23 11.25 1.84
N PRO A 86 -4.30 11.45 1.03
CA PRO A 86 -4.25 11.16 -0.41
C PRO A 86 -3.05 11.79 -1.12
N ALA A 87 -2.67 13.01 -0.73
CA ALA A 87 -1.52 13.71 -1.27
C ALA A 87 -0.19 12.95 -1.12
N ARG A 88 -0.05 12.11 -0.08
CA ARG A 88 1.16 11.29 0.11
C ARG A 88 1.25 10.17 -0.92
N TYR A 89 0.12 9.57 -1.27
CA TYR A 89 0.03 8.52 -2.29
C TYR A 89 0.26 9.12 -3.68
N THR A 90 -0.45 10.19 -4.02
CA THR A 90 -0.28 10.90 -5.29
C THR A 90 1.17 11.35 -5.50
N ARG A 91 1.85 11.84 -4.44
CA ARG A 91 3.26 12.22 -4.52
C ARG A 91 4.16 11.04 -4.92
N LYS A 92 3.87 9.83 -4.41
CA LYS A 92 4.65 8.62 -4.79
C LYS A 92 4.40 8.23 -6.24
N LEU A 93 3.15 8.30 -6.69
CA LEU A 93 2.81 8.08 -8.09
C LEU A 93 3.50 9.10 -9.01
N GLU A 94 3.42 10.40 -8.68
CA GLU A 94 4.12 11.45 -9.42
C GLU A 94 5.65 11.27 -9.39
N GLN A 95 6.22 10.75 -8.31
CA GLN A 95 7.63 10.41 -8.22
C GLN A 95 7.97 9.31 -9.21
N SER A 96 7.21 8.22 -9.27
CA SER A 96 7.42 7.13 -10.23
C SER A 96 7.31 7.60 -11.68
N VAL A 97 6.37 8.52 -11.97
CA VAL A 97 6.28 9.14 -13.31
C VAL A 97 7.52 9.98 -13.63
N ARG A 98 8.04 10.76 -12.67
CA ARG A 98 9.27 11.55 -12.87
C ARG A 98 10.50 10.69 -13.11
N GLU A 99 10.61 9.56 -12.43
CA GLU A 99 11.72 8.61 -12.59
C GLU A 99 11.83 8.05 -14.03
N LEU A 100 10.70 8.00 -14.75
CA LEU A 100 10.67 7.58 -16.16
C LEU A 100 11.05 8.70 -17.15
N SER A 101 11.33 9.92 -16.67
CA SER A 101 11.77 11.06 -17.50
C SER A 101 10.92 11.29 -18.76
N MET A 102 9.59 11.20 -18.61
CA MET A 102 8.62 11.34 -19.70
C MET A 102 8.49 12.81 -20.15
N ASP A 103 8.37 13.02 -21.44
CA ASP A 103 7.94 14.30 -22.00
C ASP A 103 6.43 14.53 -21.81
N GLU A 104 5.93 15.69 -22.23
CA GLU A 104 4.52 16.04 -22.04
C GLU A 104 3.59 15.15 -22.88
N THR A 105 4.00 14.83 -24.11
CA THR A 105 3.23 13.96 -25.02
C THR A 105 3.10 12.55 -24.45
N GLU A 106 4.18 12.03 -23.92
CA GLU A 106 4.22 10.70 -23.30
C GLU A 106 3.38 10.64 -22.01
N ARG A 107 3.39 11.72 -21.20
CA ARG A 107 2.50 11.83 -20.02
C ARG A 107 1.03 11.86 -20.39
N GLU A 108 0.67 12.57 -21.46
CA GLU A 108 -0.69 12.59 -21.96
C GLU A 108 -1.14 11.21 -22.47
N GLN A 109 -0.24 10.50 -23.17
CA GLN A 109 -0.50 9.13 -23.60
C GLN A 109 -0.69 8.19 -22.39
N LEU A 110 0.18 8.27 -21.39
CA LEU A 110 0.04 7.53 -20.12
C LEU A 110 -1.32 7.79 -19.48
N GLY A 111 -1.69 9.07 -19.32
CA GLY A 111 -2.97 9.46 -18.74
C GLY A 111 -4.17 8.89 -19.51
N LYS A 112 -4.12 8.94 -20.85
CA LYS A 112 -5.15 8.40 -21.72
C LYS A 112 -5.30 6.88 -21.57
N GLU A 113 -4.18 6.14 -21.57
CA GLU A 113 -4.19 4.68 -21.42
C GLU A 113 -4.68 4.26 -20.01
N MET A 114 -4.22 4.94 -18.97
CA MET A 114 -4.67 4.65 -17.60
C MET A 114 -6.15 4.93 -17.39
N LEU A 115 -6.68 6.04 -17.97
CA LEU A 115 -8.12 6.33 -17.93
C LEU A 115 -8.92 5.28 -18.68
N ALA A 116 -8.50 4.91 -19.89
CA ALA A 116 -9.16 3.88 -20.68
C ALA A 116 -9.19 2.52 -19.97
N ALA A 117 -8.08 2.13 -19.32
CA ALA A 117 -8.02 0.91 -18.53
C ALA A 117 -8.98 0.95 -17.34
N LEU A 118 -9.03 2.09 -16.61
CA LEU A 118 -9.95 2.28 -15.49
C LEU A 118 -11.42 2.27 -15.90
N GLU A 119 -11.76 2.74 -17.09
CA GLU A 119 -13.13 2.77 -17.64
C GLU A 119 -13.53 1.42 -18.23
N GLY A 120 -12.62 0.77 -18.95
CA GLY A 120 -12.88 -0.53 -19.56
C GLY A 120 -12.80 -1.72 -18.59
N GLY A 121 -12.11 -1.55 -17.47
CA GLY A 121 -11.97 -2.56 -16.42
C GLY A 121 -11.10 -3.77 -16.76
N ALA A 122 -10.89 -4.09 -18.04
CA ALA A 122 -10.18 -5.30 -18.47
C ALA A 122 -8.68 -5.31 -18.09
N GLY A 123 -8.04 -4.14 -18.02
CA GLY A 123 -6.64 -3.98 -17.63
C GLY A 123 -6.41 -3.76 -16.14
N VAL A 124 -7.46 -3.78 -15.31
CA VAL A 124 -7.35 -3.49 -13.87
C VAL A 124 -7.56 -4.74 -13.04
N LEU A 125 -6.55 -5.08 -12.24
CA LEU A 125 -6.63 -6.09 -11.19
C LEU A 125 -6.70 -5.38 -9.85
N SER A 126 -7.88 -5.39 -9.23
CA SER A 126 -8.08 -4.85 -7.88
C SER A 126 -8.03 -5.98 -6.86
N TYR A 127 -7.25 -5.80 -5.80
CA TYR A 127 -7.11 -6.79 -4.74
C TYR A 127 -6.97 -6.11 -3.37
N GLN A 128 -7.02 -6.91 -2.34
CA GLN A 128 -6.72 -6.46 -0.98
C GLN A 128 -5.37 -7.03 -0.56
N MET A 129 -4.46 -6.19 -0.14
CA MET A 129 -3.21 -6.66 0.43
C MET A 129 -3.48 -7.29 1.79
N VAL A 130 -3.14 -8.56 1.91
CA VAL A 130 -3.23 -9.35 3.14
C VAL A 130 -1.81 -9.74 3.55
N GLY A 131 -1.10 -8.81 4.16
CA GLY A 131 0.21 -9.07 4.73
C GLY A 131 0.19 -9.10 6.25
N PRO A 132 1.31 -9.41 6.91
CA PRO A 132 1.40 -9.54 8.36
C PRO A 132 0.91 -8.31 9.13
N ASN A 133 1.06 -7.13 8.52
CA ASN A 133 0.69 -5.83 9.12
C ASN A 133 -0.38 -5.08 8.31
N SER A 134 -0.98 -5.70 7.29
CA SER A 134 -1.98 -5.07 6.43
C SER A 134 -3.18 -5.98 6.29
N LYS A 135 -4.28 -5.62 6.95
CA LYS A 135 -5.55 -6.34 6.79
C LYS A 135 -6.45 -5.57 5.84
N GLY A 136 -6.53 -6.05 4.59
CA GLY A 136 -7.52 -5.59 3.65
C GLY A 136 -7.31 -4.15 3.16
N THR A 137 -6.07 -3.72 2.99
CA THR A 137 -5.78 -2.44 2.34
C THR A 137 -5.93 -2.60 0.82
N PRO A 138 -6.68 -1.71 0.15
CA PRO A 138 -6.89 -1.83 -1.28
C PRO A 138 -5.58 -1.61 -2.03
N ALA A 139 -5.38 -2.43 -3.03
CA ALA A 139 -4.30 -2.30 -4.00
C ALA A 139 -4.82 -2.66 -5.38
N ARG A 140 -4.12 -2.22 -6.41
CA ARG A 140 -4.45 -2.58 -7.78
C ARG A 140 -3.21 -2.63 -8.66
N VAL A 141 -3.29 -3.44 -9.68
CA VAL A 141 -2.39 -3.42 -10.82
C VAL A 141 -3.19 -2.95 -12.03
N ILE A 142 -2.66 -1.98 -12.75
CA ILE A 142 -3.22 -1.48 -14.01
C ILE A 142 -2.24 -1.83 -15.11
N LEU A 143 -2.67 -2.66 -16.05
CA LEU A 143 -1.91 -3.04 -17.23
C LEU A 143 -2.50 -2.35 -18.45
N THR A 144 -1.66 -1.65 -19.17
CA THR A 144 -1.98 -0.98 -20.44
C THR A 144 -1.05 -1.48 -21.54
N PRO A 145 -1.26 -1.14 -22.82
CA PRO A 145 -0.37 -1.56 -23.89
C PRO A 145 1.09 -1.14 -23.70
N HIS A 146 1.34 -0.01 -23.03
CA HIS A 146 2.70 0.53 -22.91
C HIS A 146 3.22 0.62 -21.48
N TYR A 147 2.35 0.49 -20.47
CA TYR A 147 2.71 0.69 -19.06
C TYR A 147 2.06 -0.35 -18.15
N ILE A 148 2.74 -0.65 -17.05
CA ILE A 148 2.16 -1.35 -15.93
C ILE A 148 2.37 -0.53 -14.66
N LEU A 149 1.32 -0.39 -13.86
CA LEU A 149 1.33 0.33 -12.60
C LEU A 149 0.84 -0.59 -11.48
N GLN A 150 1.62 -0.74 -10.42
CA GLN A 150 1.15 -1.29 -9.16
C GLN A 150 1.08 -0.18 -8.13
N GLU A 151 -0.06 -0.03 -7.48
CA GLU A 151 -0.28 0.95 -6.44
C GLU A 151 -1.19 0.40 -5.34
N GLY A 152 -1.10 0.96 -4.16
CA GLY A 152 -1.97 0.56 -3.03
C GLY A 152 -1.39 0.89 -1.68
N SER A 153 -1.91 0.33 -0.74
CA SER A 153 -2.02 0.29 0.72
C SER A 153 -1.01 1.01 1.62
N THR A 154 0.19 1.16 1.22
CA THR A 154 1.16 2.12 1.76
C THR A 154 1.46 3.10 0.64
N PRO A 155 2.01 4.30 0.91
CA PRO A 155 2.45 5.20 -0.15
C PRO A 155 3.49 4.50 -1.03
N TYR A 156 3.02 3.71 -1.96
CA TYR A 156 3.79 2.82 -2.82
C TYR A 156 3.15 2.83 -4.20
N ALA A 157 3.94 3.18 -5.18
CA ALA A 157 3.58 3.08 -6.58
C ALA A 157 4.81 2.64 -7.36
N VAL A 158 4.65 1.64 -8.20
CA VAL A 158 5.66 1.18 -9.15
C VAL A 158 5.06 1.31 -10.54
N LEU A 159 5.56 2.25 -11.30
CA LEU A 159 5.19 2.46 -12.70
C LEU A 159 6.34 2.02 -13.59
N VAL A 160 6.05 1.13 -14.52
CA VAL A 160 7.03 0.57 -15.45
C VAL A 160 6.58 0.86 -16.87
N ARG A 161 7.48 1.35 -17.69
CA ARG A 161 7.29 1.51 -19.13
C ARG A 161 7.76 0.25 -19.84
N LEU A 162 6.82 -0.50 -20.42
CA LEU A 162 7.05 -1.86 -20.92
C LEU A 162 8.06 -1.90 -22.08
N ARG A 163 8.10 -0.88 -22.93
CA ARG A 163 9.07 -0.81 -24.04
C ARG A 163 10.53 -0.76 -23.60
N ASP A 164 10.80 -0.33 -22.35
CA ASP A 164 12.18 -0.23 -21.82
C ASP A 164 12.66 -1.57 -21.23
N ILE A 165 11.76 -2.53 -21.06
CA ILE A 165 12.02 -3.79 -20.41
C ILE A 165 12.50 -4.82 -21.44
N ALA A 166 13.61 -5.46 -21.13
CA ALA A 166 14.16 -6.56 -21.91
C ALA A 166 13.63 -7.91 -21.44
N GLU A 167 13.51 -8.05 -20.11
CA GLU A 167 13.20 -9.32 -19.47
C GLU A 167 12.42 -9.09 -18.17
N ILE A 168 11.54 -10.03 -17.87
CA ILE A 168 10.79 -10.11 -16.63
C ILE A 168 11.13 -11.43 -15.96
N ARG A 169 11.39 -11.41 -14.65
CA ARG A 169 11.61 -12.61 -13.85
C ARG A 169 10.68 -12.65 -12.66
N THR A 170 10.17 -13.81 -12.36
CA THR A 170 9.43 -14.05 -11.14
C THR A 170 10.37 -14.54 -10.05
N GLY A 171 10.05 -14.17 -8.81
CA GLY A 171 10.81 -14.61 -7.64
C GLY A 171 9.89 -14.79 -6.43
N SER A 172 10.41 -15.50 -5.45
CA SER A 172 9.78 -15.60 -4.14
C SER A 172 10.83 -15.51 -3.04
N GLU A 173 10.52 -14.80 -1.97
CA GLU A 173 11.42 -14.63 -0.85
C GLU A 173 10.65 -14.85 0.46
N ARG A 174 11.14 -15.74 1.31
CA ARG A 174 10.59 -15.93 2.65
C ARG A 174 11.07 -14.82 3.56
N LYS A 175 10.15 -14.02 4.06
CA LYS A 175 10.40 -12.90 4.96
C LYS A 175 9.94 -13.21 6.38
N ILE A 176 10.59 -12.57 7.34
CA ILE A 176 10.25 -12.67 8.77
C ILE A 176 9.97 -11.26 9.28
N THR A 177 8.80 -11.08 9.86
CA THR A 177 8.49 -9.87 10.62
C THR A 177 8.42 -10.22 12.10
N THR A 178 9.15 -9.48 12.94
CA THR A 178 9.13 -9.68 14.37
C THR A 178 8.32 -8.59 15.03
N THR A 179 7.27 -8.95 15.76
CA THR A 179 6.54 -8.06 16.64
C THR A 179 7.05 -8.21 18.06
N HIS A 180 7.29 -7.09 18.71
CA HIS A 180 7.71 -7.04 20.12
C HIS A 180 6.49 -6.69 20.97
N GLY A 181 6.12 -7.59 21.88
CA GLY A 181 5.05 -7.39 22.86
C GLY A 181 5.61 -7.55 24.28
N GLY A 182 6.04 -6.47 24.91
CA GLY A 182 6.67 -6.54 26.22
C GLY A 182 7.96 -7.38 26.20
N SER A 183 8.00 -8.46 27.00
CA SER A 183 9.13 -9.39 27.05
C SER A 183 9.09 -10.49 25.99
N SER A 184 8.01 -10.59 25.21
CA SER A 184 7.84 -11.62 24.19
C SER A 184 8.14 -11.09 22.79
N LYS A 185 8.76 -11.96 21.97
CA LYS A 185 8.98 -11.72 20.54
C LYS A 185 8.17 -12.74 19.75
N THR A 186 7.32 -12.27 18.86
CA THR A 186 6.56 -13.13 17.96
C THR A 186 7.08 -12.96 16.55
N HIS A 187 7.48 -14.06 15.93
CA HIS A 187 7.94 -14.11 14.56
C HIS A 187 6.80 -14.49 13.63
N HIS A 188 6.52 -13.64 12.64
CA HIS A 188 5.55 -13.91 11.59
C HIS A 188 6.30 -14.19 10.30
N TYR A 189 6.12 -15.39 9.77
CA TYR A 189 6.70 -15.80 8.50
C TYR A 189 5.68 -15.58 7.39
N PHE A 190 6.14 -15.04 6.27
CA PHE A 190 5.33 -14.90 5.06
C PHE A 190 6.24 -14.99 3.84
N THR A 191 5.66 -15.36 2.72
CA THR A 191 6.36 -15.35 1.42
C THR A 191 5.97 -14.09 0.68
N LEU A 192 6.96 -13.37 0.20
CA LEU A 192 6.79 -12.25 -0.72
C LEU A 192 7.10 -12.77 -2.13
N TYR A 193 6.09 -12.79 -2.98
CA TYR A 193 6.22 -13.11 -4.40
C TYR A 193 6.52 -11.83 -5.15
N SER A 194 7.41 -11.85 -6.12
CA SER A 194 7.85 -10.67 -6.85
C SER A 194 7.86 -10.87 -8.35
N ILE A 195 7.70 -9.76 -9.06
CA ILE A 195 7.97 -9.63 -10.48
C ILE A 195 9.08 -8.61 -10.61
N GLY A 196 10.25 -9.05 -11.03
CA GLY A 196 11.41 -8.20 -11.28
C GLY A 196 11.44 -7.77 -12.75
N PHE A 197 11.68 -6.49 -12.99
CA PHE A 197 11.77 -5.90 -14.32
C PHE A 197 13.22 -5.52 -14.60
N TYR A 198 13.77 -5.99 -15.72
CA TYR A 198 15.13 -5.78 -16.15
C TYR A 198 15.12 -4.94 -17.41
N ARG A 199 15.76 -3.77 -17.38
CA ARG A 199 15.75 -2.80 -18.46
C ARG A 199 16.73 -3.18 -19.58
N LYS A 200 16.43 -2.80 -20.82
CA LYS A 200 17.27 -3.04 -22.01
C LYS A 200 18.65 -2.43 -21.88
N ASP A 201 18.75 -1.18 -21.39
CA ASP A 201 20.01 -0.47 -21.23
C ASP A 201 20.99 -1.15 -20.26
N ARG A 202 20.48 -2.00 -19.37
CA ARG A 202 21.29 -2.81 -18.46
C ARG A 202 22.08 -3.88 -19.20
N PHE A 203 21.43 -4.62 -20.11
CA PHE A 203 22.08 -5.65 -20.91
C PHE A 203 23.07 -5.04 -21.89
N GLU A 204 22.79 -3.87 -22.44
CA GLU A 204 23.72 -3.11 -23.29
C GLU A 204 25.00 -2.72 -22.54
N ARG A 205 24.92 -2.53 -21.21
CA ARG A 205 26.08 -2.25 -20.35
C ARG A 205 26.79 -3.50 -19.84
N GLY A 206 26.40 -4.70 -20.27
CA GLY A 206 27.00 -5.96 -19.88
C GLY A 206 26.74 -6.37 -18.42
N LEU A 207 25.71 -5.83 -17.81
CA LEU A 207 25.30 -6.24 -16.46
C LEU A 207 24.58 -7.59 -16.53
N ASP A 208 25.06 -8.54 -15.74
CA ASP A 208 24.55 -9.91 -15.68
C ASP A 208 23.12 -9.96 -15.14
N GLY A 209 22.35 -10.95 -15.63
CA GLY A 209 21.01 -11.21 -15.15
C GLY A 209 20.93 -11.72 -13.71
N ASN A 210 22.07 -11.93 -13.03
CA ASN A 210 22.13 -12.30 -11.61
C ASN A 210 22.00 -11.12 -10.65
N ASP A 211 22.04 -9.90 -11.18
CA ASP A 211 21.88 -8.70 -10.37
C ASP A 211 20.41 -8.45 -9.99
N LEU A 212 20.20 -7.62 -8.96
CA LEU A 212 18.88 -7.18 -8.54
C LEU A 212 18.14 -6.51 -9.70
N PRO A 213 16.80 -6.69 -9.82
CA PRO A 213 16.01 -6.03 -10.85
C PRO A 213 16.08 -4.50 -10.70
N ASP A 214 15.92 -3.78 -11.83
CA ASP A 214 15.88 -2.32 -11.82
C ASP A 214 14.65 -1.77 -11.07
N CYS A 215 13.53 -2.50 -11.15
CA CYS A 215 12.36 -2.30 -10.30
C CYS A 215 11.63 -3.63 -10.09
N ALA A 216 10.84 -3.71 -9.04
CA ALA A 216 10.08 -4.92 -8.72
C ALA A 216 8.69 -4.59 -8.18
N MET A 217 7.73 -5.42 -8.54
CA MET A 217 6.40 -5.46 -7.94
C MET A 217 6.33 -6.60 -6.94
N GLY A 218 5.70 -6.36 -5.78
CA GLY A 218 5.59 -7.35 -4.71
C GLY A 218 4.15 -7.78 -4.47
N PHE A 219 3.95 -9.07 -4.20
CA PHE A 219 2.64 -9.69 -3.94
C PHE A 219 2.74 -10.60 -2.72
N PHE A 220 1.66 -10.70 -1.94
CA PHE A 220 1.57 -11.66 -0.84
C PHE A 220 0.87 -12.97 -1.23
N GLN A 221 0.32 -13.03 -2.45
CA GLN A 221 -0.38 -14.17 -3.01
C GLN A 221 0.27 -14.56 -4.33
N GLU A 222 0.59 -15.84 -4.47
CA GLU A 222 1.24 -16.36 -5.67
C GLU A 222 0.33 -16.27 -6.89
N GLU A 223 -0.93 -16.65 -6.71
CA GLU A 223 -1.93 -16.66 -7.77
C GLU A 223 -2.13 -15.26 -8.39
N LEU A 224 -2.03 -14.20 -7.56
CA LEU A 224 -2.13 -12.83 -8.04
C LEU A 224 -0.92 -12.43 -8.87
N ARG A 225 0.30 -12.81 -8.43
CA ARG A 225 1.51 -12.60 -9.22
C ARG A 225 1.40 -13.30 -10.57
N ASP A 226 0.96 -14.55 -10.58
CA ASP A 226 0.87 -15.37 -11.78
C ASP A 226 -0.20 -14.86 -12.76
N ASP A 227 -1.33 -14.35 -12.26
CA ASP A 227 -2.33 -13.69 -13.10
C ASP A 227 -1.78 -12.44 -13.78
N VAL A 228 -0.99 -11.62 -13.05
CA VAL A 228 -0.32 -10.45 -13.63
C VAL A 228 0.70 -10.87 -14.69
N VAL A 229 1.53 -11.87 -14.40
CA VAL A 229 2.53 -12.41 -15.33
C VAL A 229 1.87 -12.91 -16.60
N LYS A 230 0.83 -13.74 -16.49
CA LYS A 230 0.09 -14.27 -17.63
C LYS A 230 -0.48 -13.15 -18.52
N ARG A 231 -1.06 -12.11 -17.92
CA ARG A 231 -1.57 -10.96 -18.68
C ARG A 231 -0.46 -10.18 -19.42
N MET A 232 0.74 -10.12 -18.85
CA MET A 232 1.89 -9.53 -19.53
C MET A 232 2.39 -10.39 -20.68
N GLU A 233 2.41 -11.72 -20.52
CA GLU A 233 2.74 -12.67 -21.58
C GLU A 233 1.74 -12.62 -22.74
N ASP A 234 0.46 -12.59 -22.43
CA ASP A 234 -0.62 -12.42 -23.41
C ASP A 234 -0.48 -11.07 -24.17
N GLY A 235 0.11 -10.06 -23.54
CA GLY A 235 0.50 -8.78 -24.13
C GLY A 235 1.82 -8.82 -24.93
N GLY A 236 2.48 -9.97 -25.07
CA GLY A 236 3.69 -10.17 -25.86
C GLY A 236 5.00 -9.89 -25.11
N LEU A 237 4.99 -9.75 -23.79
CA LEU A 237 6.21 -9.59 -23.00
C LEU A 237 6.86 -10.94 -22.73
N ARG A 238 8.18 -10.99 -22.88
CA ARG A 238 8.95 -12.19 -22.57
C ARG A 238 9.15 -12.31 -21.06
N VAL A 239 8.66 -13.39 -20.47
CA VAL A 239 8.92 -13.76 -19.09
C VAL A 239 9.90 -14.91 -19.05
N ALA A 240 11.02 -14.71 -18.36
CA ALA A 240 11.95 -15.79 -18.06
C ALA A 240 11.52 -16.45 -16.75
N SER A 241 11.36 -17.76 -16.76
CA SER A 241 11.19 -18.54 -15.54
C SER A 241 12.45 -18.43 -14.71
N GLY A 242 12.37 -17.75 -13.57
CA GLY A 242 13.44 -17.77 -12.57
C GLY A 242 13.52 -19.18 -11.97
N GLU A 243 14.70 -19.76 -12.03
CA GLU A 243 15.06 -20.93 -11.23
C GLU A 243 15.31 -20.54 -9.76
#